data_6e2b282ac91bc3bfeede852605a5b6c4
#
_entry.id   6e2b282ac91bc3bfeede852605a5b6c4
#
_cell.length_a   1.000
_cell.length_b   1.000
_cell.length_c   1.000
_cell.angle_alpha   90.00
_cell.angle_beta   90.00
_cell.angle_gamma   90.00
#
_symmetry.space_group_name_H-M   'P 1'
#
loop_
_entity.id
_entity.type
_entity.pdbx_description
1 polymer ?
#
loop_
_entity_poly.entity_id
_entity_poly.type
_entity_poly.pdbx_seq_one_letter_code
_entity_poly.pdbx_strand_id
1 'polypeptide(L)'
;MHRLALALLALCLATGAASAQSDWPTKPVRFIIPFPGGSFSDITIRIIQKKLGPRLGQAIVIDNRSGASGDIGSDVVARAAADGYNFGIATNSTHSVSPALNPKLPYDPLKNFAMVSLVGEAPYVLITRPDLPAKSLQELITLAKAKAGAVSYASVGPASLAHLAGELFSQMAGVTLTEVPYRSSAQSVLDTQSGRIDMQFGTMAPVLPHVLSGKVKALAVTSLKRAAVLPDVPTLDESGLKGFEASLWLAVVAPGKTPPAIVERMNREVRAVLADPEVVEALRKQGIEATPTTPAELRERITQDIAKWKKLAQETGISMDTEATGSIPAKK
;
A
#
# COMPACT_ATOMS: atom_id res chain seq x y z
N MET A 1 53.40 33.76 25.91
CA MET A 1 52.17 34.46 25.50
C MET A 1 51.61 33.93 24.17
N HIS A 2 52.44 33.64 23.12
CA HIS A 2 51.95 33.17 21.80
C HIS A 2 51.27 31.78 21.83
N ARG A 3 51.66 30.85 22.69
CA ARG A 3 51.08 29.51 22.79
C ARG A 3 49.66 29.50 23.42
N LEU A 4 49.37 30.45 24.33
CA LEU A 4 48.03 30.61 24.91
C LEU A 4 47.04 31.22 23.89
N ALA A 5 47.51 32.18 23.08
CA ALA A 5 46.69 32.79 22.04
C ALA A 5 46.27 31.80 20.92
N LEU A 6 47.18 30.89 20.54
CA LEU A 6 46.92 29.82 19.59
C LEU A 6 45.91 28.78 20.11
N ALA A 7 45.98 28.45 21.40
CA ALA A 7 45.05 27.52 22.03
C ALA A 7 43.61 28.10 22.14
N LEU A 8 43.49 29.40 22.44
CA LEU A 8 42.20 30.10 22.46
C LEU A 8 41.59 30.24 21.04
N LEU A 9 42.42 30.46 20.03
CA LEU A 9 41.91 30.53 18.62
C LEU A 9 41.43 29.18 18.12
N ALA A 10 42.12 28.07 18.48
CA ALA A 10 41.69 26.70 18.17
C ALA A 10 40.40 26.29 18.90
N LEU A 11 40.16 26.76 20.11
CA LEU A 11 38.95 26.50 20.88
C LEU A 11 37.72 27.24 20.30
N CYS A 12 37.91 28.48 19.77
CA CYS A 12 36.87 29.23 19.10
C CYS A 12 36.48 28.64 17.73
N LEU A 13 37.37 27.97 17.01
CA LEU A 13 37.10 27.28 15.77
C LEU A 13 36.35 25.94 15.96
N ALA A 14 36.52 25.29 17.11
CA ALA A 14 35.84 24.04 17.43
C ALA A 14 34.35 24.20 17.81
N THR A 15 33.95 25.37 18.29
CA THR A 15 32.55 25.65 18.70
C THR A 15 31.64 26.03 17.54
N GLY A 16 32.18 26.33 16.35
CA GLY A 16 31.40 26.71 15.14
C GLY A 16 30.80 25.54 14.38
N ALA A 17 31.22 24.30 14.65
CA ALA A 17 30.76 23.12 13.89
C ALA A 17 29.48 22.45 14.46
N ALA A 18 29.00 22.86 15.64
CA ALA A 18 27.91 22.17 16.34
C ALA A 18 26.50 22.73 16.05
N SER A 19 26.33 23.76 15.18
CA SER A 19 25.02 24.41 14.95
C SER A 19 24.54 24.40 13.51
N ALA A 20 25.11 23.60 12.64
CA ALA A 20 24.52 23.34 11.32
C ALA A 20 23.49 22.22 11.41
N GLN A 21 22.62 22.21 12.40
CA GLN A 21 21.37 21.49 12.33
C GLN A 21 20.51 22.27 11.34
N SER A 22 20.59 21.82 10.09
CA SER A 22 20.02 22.50 8.93
C SER A 22 18.60 22.95 9.21
N ASP A 23 18.28 24.22 8.90
CA ASP A 23 16.92 24.79 8.85
C ASP A 23 16.03 24.09 7.81
N TRP A 24 16.35 22.83 7.51
CA TRP A 24 15.56 22.04 6.57
C TRP A 24 14.13 21.85 7.09
N PRO A 25 13.12 22.02 6.22
CA PRO A 25 13.17 22.53 4.86
C PRO A 25 13.12 24.07 4.80
N THR A 26 13.85 24.68 3.85
CA THR A 26 13.83 26.15 3.58
C THR A 26 13.04 26.52 2.33
N LYS A 27 12.54 25.50 1.58
CA LYS A 27 11.72 25.66 0.37
C LYS A 27 10.69 24.53 0.31
N PRO A 28 9.67 24.61 -0.57
CA PRO A 28 8.65 23.59 -0.72
C PRO A 28 9.21 22.18 -0.94
N VAL A 29 8.56 21.20 -0.30
CA VAL A 29 8.91 19.77 -0.39
C VAL A 29 7.98 19.09 -1.38
N ARG A 30 8.52 18.36 -2.35
CA ARG A 30 7.77 17.65 -3.38
C ARG A 30 7.48 16.21 -2.95
N PHE A 31 6.21 15.81 -3.07
CA PHE A 31 5.76 14.44 -2.89
C PHE A 31 5.34 13.85 -4.24
N ILE A 32 6.09 12.87 -4.72
CA ILE A 32 5.82 12.16 -5.98
C ILE A 32 4.90 10.98 -5.66
N ILE A 33 3.68 11.02 -6.22
CA ILE A 33 2.67 9.98 -6.05
C ILE A 33 2.62 9.16 -7.34
N PRO A 34 2.88 7.83 -7.30
CA PRO A 34 2.99 6.99 -8.49
C PRO A 34 1.63 6.60 -9.11
N PHE A 35 0.55 7.28 -8.72
CA PHE A 35 -0.82 7.02 -9.17
C PHE A 35 -1.55 8.31 -9.54
N PRO A 36 -2.66 8.23 -10.32
CA PRO A 36 -3.45 9.40 -10.69
C PRO A 36 -4.02 10.14 -9.50
N GLY A 37 -4.38 11.40 -9.70
CA GLY A 37 -5.20 12.18 -8.75
C GLY A 37 -6.52 11.46 -8.44
N GLY A 38 -6.95 11.54 -7.17
CA GLY A 38 -8.14 10.81 -6.68
C GLY A 38 -7.90 9.33 -6.36
N SER A 39 -6.70 8.78 -6.56
CA SER A 39 -6.34 7.44 -6.13
C SER A 39 -6.26 7.34 -4.59
N PHE A 40 -6.26 6.12 -4.08
CA PHE A 40 -6.02 5.83 -2.65
C PHE A 40 -4.81 6.59 -2.08
N SER A 41 -3.68 6.56 -2.80
CA SER A 41 -2.46 7.25 -2.39
C SER A 41 -2.61 8.77 -2.43
N ASP A 42 -3.24 9.32 -3.47
CA ASP A 42 -3.44 10.76 -3.61
C ASP A 42 -4.37 11.32 -2.54
N ILE A 43 -5.50 10.66 -2.29
CA ILE A 43 -6.45 11.05 -1.23
C ILE A 43 -5.76 11.04 0.13
N THR A 44 -5.04 9.97 0.45
CA THR A 44 -4.34 9.82 1.73
C THR A 44 -3.32 10.93 1.95
N ILE A 45 -2.47 11.20 0.94
CA ILE A 45 -1.44 12.23 1.06
C ILE A 45 -2.05 13.63 1.14
N ARG A 46 -3.15 13.92 0.44
CA ARG A 46 -3.86 15.20 0.58
C ARG A 46 -4.49 15.41 1.95
N ILE A 47 -4.89 14.33 2.64
CA ILE A 47 -5.36 14.42 4.03
C ILE A 47 -4.20 14.82 4.94
N ILE A 48 -3.06 14.10 4.90
CA ILE A 48 -1.93 14.38 5.79
C ILE A 48 -1.19 15.68 5.43
N GLN A 49 -1.16 16.07 4.16
CA GLN A 49 -0.53 17.30 3.67
C GLN A 49 -1.00 18.55 4.43
N LYS A 50 -2.30 18.61 4.75
CA LYS A 50 -2.92 19.76 5.42
C LYS A 50 -2.31 20.09 6.79
N LYS A 51 -1.83 19.06 7.49
CA LYS A 51 -1.16 19.19 8.80
C LYS A 51 0.37 19.10 8.69
N LEU A 52 0.88 18.30 7.74
CA LEU A 52 2.32 18.09 7.58
C LEU A 52 3.04 19.35 7.07
N GLY A 53 2.47 20.09 6.11
CA GLY A 53 3.05 21.33 5.59
C GLY A 53 3.30 22.37 6.70
N PRO A 54 2.29 22.76 7.49
CA PRO A 54 2.46 23.64 8.64
C PRO A 54 3.51 23.18 9.65
N ARG A 55 3.60 21.88 9.93
CA ARG A 55 4.62 21.32 10.85
C ARG A 55 6.04 21.40 10.30
N LEU A 56 6.20 21.28 8.99
CA LEU A 56 7.48 21.45 8.32
C LEU A 56 7.82 22.93 8.11
N GLY A 57 6.87 23.87 8.24
CA GLY A 57 7.03 25.27 7.93
C GLY A 57 7.16 25.55 6.43
N GLN A 58 6.82 24.58 5.56
CA GLN A 58 6.94 24.69 4.12
C GLN A 58 5.76 23.99 3.41
N ALA A 59 5.43 24.49 2.23
CA ALA A 59 4.40 23.87 1.39
C ALA A 59 4.83 22.48 0.92
N ILE A 60 3.88 21.54 0.86
CA ILE A 60 4.05 20.26 0.19
C ILE A 60 3.42 20.35 -1.19
N VAL A 61 4.20 20.06 -2.23
CA VAL A 61 3.76 20.05 -3.63
C VAL A 61 3.55 18.59 -4.05
N ILE A 62 2.31 18.25 -4.40
CA ILE A 62 1.96 16.93 -4.90
C ILE A 62 2.20 16.87 -6.41
N ASP A 63 2.92 15.84 -6.86
CA ASP A 63 3.22 15.55 -8.25
C ASP A 63 2.83 14.11 -8.58
N ASN A 64 1.71 13.93 -9.26
CA ASN A 64 1.21 12.62 -9.67
C ASN A 64 1.93 12.13 -10.93
N ARG A 65 2.66 11.01 -10.84
CA ARG A 65 3.42 10.36 -11.94
C ARG A 65 2.95 8.92 -12.12
N SER A 66 1.83 8.75 -12.79
CA SER A 66 1.21 7.44 -12.99
C SER A 66 1.79 6.67 -14.18
N GLY A 67 1.62 5.35 -14.16
CA GLY A 67 1.95 4.43 -15.25
C GLY A 67 2.65 3.17 -14.75
N ALA A 68 2.52 2.06 -15.50
CA ALA A 68 3.09 0.74 -15.18
C ALA A 68 2.88 0.34 -13.71
N SER A 69 1.63 0.29 -13.26
CA SER A 69 1.25 -0.06 -11.87
C SER A 69 1.95 0.78 -10.78
N GLY A 70 2.46 1.99 -11.15
CA GLY A 70 3.18 2.90 -10.27
C GLY A 70 4.71 2.86 -10.43
N ASP A 71 5.26 1.94 -11.21
CA ASP A 71 6.71 1.76 -11.35
C ASP A 71 7.38 2.99 -11.98
N ILE A 72 6.70 3.70 -12.92
CA ILE A 72 7.23 4.94 -13.51
C ILE A 72 7.44 6.01 -12.44
N GLY A 73 6.46 6.27 -11.59
CA GLY A 73 6.58 7.25 -10.52
C GLY A 73 7.62 6.87 -9.47
N SER A 74 7.73 5.58 -9.16
CA SER A 74 8.73 5.06 -8.22
C SER A 74 10.15 5.20 -8.78
N ASP A 75 10.38 4.95 -10.07
CA ASP A 75 11.69 5.16 -10.71
C ASP A 75 12.09 6.64 -10.70
N VAL A 76 11.14 7.56 -10.90
CA VAL A 76 11.37 9.01 -10.74
C VAL A 76 11.89 9.34 -9.34
N VAL A 77 11.30 8.75 -8.29
CA VAL A 77 11.77 8.94 -6.90
C VAL A 77 13.16 8.34 -6.71
N ALA A 78 13.38 7.11 -7.18
CA ALA A 78 14.67 6.41 -7.04
C ALA A 78 15.85 7.20 -7.63
N ARG A 79 15.59 7.97 -8.70
CA ARG A 79 16.60 8.79 -9.40
C ARG A 79 16.62 10.26 -8.98
N ALA A 80 15.69 10.69 -8.13
CA ALA A 80 15.61 12.09 -7.71
C ALA A 80 16.83 12.48 -6.83
N ALA A 81 17.09 13.80 -6.75
CA ALA A 81 18.12 14.32 -5.87
C ALA A 81 17.82 13.94 -4.42
N ALA A 82 18.82 13.42 -3.71
CA ALA A 82 18.73 12.98 -2.32
C ALA A 82 18.99 14.14 -1.34
N ASP A 83 18.46 15.33 -1.65
CA ASP A 83 18.68 16.58 -0.92
C ASP A 83 17.59 16.88 0.13
N GLY A 84 16.63 15.95 0.28
CA GLY A 84 15.52 16.09 1.22
C GLY A 84 14.32 16.87 0.68
N TYR A 85 14.32 17.30 -0.56
CA TYR A 85 13.21 18.05 -1.17
C TYR A 85 12.34 17.20 -2.11
N ASN A 86 12.71 15.93 -2.30
CA ASN A 86 11.92 14.94 -3.03
C ASN A 86 11.60 13.78 -2.10
N PHE A 87 10.31 13.50 -1.93
CA PHE A 87 9.80 12.30 -1.29
C PHE A 87 8.89 11.56 -2.25
N GLY A 88 8.73 10.28 -2.04
CA GLY A 88 7.87 9.43 -2.82
C GLY A 88 6.87 8.70 -1.96
N ILE A 89 5.82 8.20 -2.62
CA ILE A 89 4.85 7.31 -2.02
C ILE A 89 5.12 5.89 -2.50
N ALA A 90 5.54 5.04 -1.57
CA ALA A 90 5.62 3.61 -1.74
C ALA A 90 4.25 2.97 -1.46
N THR A 91 3.92 1.93 -2.20
CA THR A 91 2.75 1.09 -1.96
C THR A 91 3.13 -0.38 -2.06
N ASN A 92 2.24 -1.26 -1.62
CA ASN A 92 2.41 -2.69 -1.86
C ASN A 92 2.61 -3.03 -3.35
N SER A 93 1.93 -2.33 -4.27
CA SER A 93 2.14 -2.52 -5.71
C SER A 93 3.60 -2.27 -6.10
N THR A 94 4.12 -1.09 -5.80
CA THR A 94 5.44 -0.63 -6.25
C THR A 94 6.63 -1.22 -5.46
N HIS A 95 6.44 -1.51 -4.17
CA HIS A 95 7.55 -1.90 -3.28
C HIS A 95 7.48 -3.35 -2.78
N SER A 96 6.43 -4.09 -3.15
CA SER A 96 6.31 -5.51 -2.77
C SER A 96 5.93 -6.40 -3.95
N VAL A 97 4.85 -6.06 -4.68
CA VAL A 97 4.34 -6.88 -5.78
C VAL A 97 5.23 -6.75 -7.02
N SER A 98 5.50 -5.53 -7.52
CA SER A 98 6.39 -5.34 -8.67
C SER A 98 7.79 -5.95 -8.44
N PRO A 99 8.47 -5.76 -7.29
CA PRO A 99 9.74 -6.43 -7.03
C PRO A 99 9.67 -7.96 -6.99
N ALA A 100 8.52 -8.52 -6.60
CA ALA A 100 8.34 -9.97 -6.56
C ALA A 100 8.08 -10.58 -7.93
N LEU A 101 7.42 -9.86 -8.84
CA LEU A 101 6.85 -10.39 -10.07
C LEU A 101 7.50 -9.84 -11.36
N ASN A 102 8.16 -8.68 -11.29
CA ASN A 102 8.76 -8.01 -12.44
C ASN A 102 10.29 -8.14 -12.42
N PRO A 103 10.88 -9.07 -13.21
CA PRO A 103 12.32 -9.23 -13.26
C PRO A 103 13.05 -8.04 -13.93
N LYS A 104 12.31 -7.16 -14.64
CA LYS A 104 12.85 -6.00 -15.36
C LYS A 104 12.59 -4.68 -14.63
N LEU A 105 12.27 -4.74 -13.33
CA LEU A 105 12.01 -3.55 -12.54
C LEU A 105 13.23 -2.60 -12.53
N PRO A 106 13.07 -1.30 -12.88
CA PRO A 106 14.20 -0.38 -13.04
C PRO A 106 14.80 0.12 -11.72
N TYR A 107 14.25 -0.28 -10.57
CA TYR A 107 14.71 0.10 -9.24
C TYR A 107 14.72 -1.09 -8.27
N ASP A 108 15.53 -0.99 -7.23
CA ASP A 108 15.52 -1.90 -6.07
C ASP A 108 14.78 -1.21 -4.91
N PRO A 109 13.66 -1.77 -4.42
CA PRO A 109 12.82 -1.14 -3.41
C PRO A 109 13.52 -0.93 -2.07
N LEU A 110 14.57 -1.72 -1.77
CA LEU A 110 15.30 -1.64 -0.51
C LEU A 110 16.60 -0.83 -0.59
N LYS A 111 17.21 -0.71 -1.80
CA LYS A 111 18.49 -0.01 -1.98
C LYS A 111 18.33 1.42 -2.50
N ASN A 112 17.36 1.63 -3.40
CA ASN A 112 17.18 2.93 -4.03
C ASN A 112 16.32 3.89 -3.23
N PHE A 113 15.80 3.45 -2.06
CA PHE A 113 14.93 4.27 -1.21
C PHE A 113 15.40 4.26 0.26
N ALA A 114 15.30 5.43 0.88
CA ALA A 114 15.34 5.59 2.32
C ALA A 114 13.90 5.49 2.85
N MET A 115 13.66 4.55 3.76
CA MET A 115 12.36 4.35 4.38
C MET A 115 12.06 5.50 5.35
N VAL A 116 10.85 6.05 5.32
CA VAL A 116 10.43 7.09 6.26
C VAL A 116 9.40 6.53 7.23
N SER A 117 8.18 6.26 6.79
CA SER A 117 7.11 5.71 7.64
C SER A 117 6.01 5.10 6.81
N LEU A 118 5.43 4.01 7.26
CA LEU A 118 4.08 3.65 6.84
C LEU A 118 3.14 4.79 7.23
N VAL A 119 2.14 5.06 6.40
CA VAL A 119 1.14 6.12 6.63
C VAL A 119 -0.19 5.51 7.00
N GLY A 120 -0.62 4.49 6.26
CA GLY A 120 -1.88 3.85 6.51
C GLY A 120 -2.08 2.60 5.69
N GLU A 121 -3.04 1.82 6.14
CA GLU A 121 -3.48 0.58 5.52
C GLU A 121 -4.99 0.59 5.29
N ALA A 122 -5.42 -0.10 4.25
CA ALA A 122 -6.83 -0.33 3.98
C ALA A 122 -7.03 -1.78 3.54
N PRO A 123 -7.86 -2.55 4.22
CA PRO A 123 -8.16 -3.90 3.79
C PRO A 123 -8.99 -3.90 2.51
N TYR A 124 -8.93 -4.99 1.78
CA TYR A 124 -10.00 -5.37 0.89
C TYR A 124 -11.17 -5.95 1.70
N VAL A 125 -12.36 -5.86 1.13
CA VAL A 125 -13.54 -6.55 1.63
C VAL A 125 -13.85 -7.68 0.66
N LEU A 126 -13.91 -8.91 1.17
CA LEU A 126 -14.46 -10.04 0.44
C LEU A 126 -15.98 -9.88 0.41
N ILE A 127 -16.50 -9.46 -0.72
CA ILE A 127 -17.95 -9.36 -0.94
C ILE A 127 -18.41 -10.41 -1.93
N THR A 128 -19.69 -10.79 -1.82
CA THR A 128 -20.37 -11.69 -2.74
C THR A 128 -21.67 -11.08 -3.25
N ARG A 129 -22.18 -11.62 -4.39
CA ARG A 129 -23.52 -11.29 -4.86
C ARG A 129 -24.57 -11.66 -3.81
N PRO A 130 -25.69 -10.93 -3.76
CA PRO A 130 -26.67 -11.07 -2.68
C PRO A 130 -27.35 -12.45 -2.61
N ASP A 131 -27.52 -13.11 -3.75
CA ASP A 131 -28.20 -14.40 -3.89
C ASP A 131 -27.23 -15.60 -3.88
N LEU A 132 -25.91 -15.40 -3.70
CA LEU A 132 -24.97 -16.51 -3.56
C LEU A 132 -25.36 -17.36 -2.33
N PRO A 133 -25.48 -18.70 -2.48
CA PRO A 133 -25.85 -19.60 -1.39
C PRO A 133 -24.66 -19.84 -0.44
N ALA A 134 -24.09 -18.73 0.05
CA ALA A 134 -23.03 -18.68 1.05
C ALA A 134 -23.24 -17.45 1.94
N LYS A 135 -23.32 -17.66 3.26
CA LYS A 135 -23.49 -16.63 4.29
C LYS A 135 -22.25 -16.48 5.17
N SER A 136 -21.28 -17.36 4.97
CA SER A 136 -20.03 -17.38 5.72
C SER A 136 -18.86 -17.76 4.80
N LEU A 137 -17.63 -17.51 5.26
CA LEU A 137 -16.43 -17.94 4.55
C LEU A 137 -16.41 -19.46 4.34
N GLN A 138 -16.81 -20.24 5.33
CA GLN A 138 -16.81 -21.70 5.26
C GLN A 138 -17.81 -22.23 4.22
N GLU A 139 -18.99 -21.60 4.12
CA GLU A 139 -19.97 -21.95 3.10
C GLU A 139 -19.47 -21.59 1.70
N LEU A 140 -18.79 -20.43 1.54
CA LEU A 140 -18.16 -20.04 0.26
C LEU A 140 -17.08 -21.06 -0.15
N ILE A 141 -16.21 -21.48 0.77
CA ILE A 141 -15.18 -22.48 0.52
C ILE A 141 -15.82 -23.80 0.13
N THR A 142 -16.87 -24.22 0.82
CA THR A 142 -17.62 -25.45 0.50
C THR A 142 -18.21 -25.39 -0.90
N LEU A 143 -18.83 -24.25 -1.26
CA LEU A 143 -19.39 -24.03 -2.60
C LEU A 143 -18.31 -24.08 -3.68
N ALA A 144 -17.16 -23.45 -3.46
CA ALA A 144 -16.04 -23.46 -4.40
C ALA A 144 -15.39 -24.84 -4.55
N LYS A 145 -15.39 -25.67 -3.49
CA LYS A 145 -14.90 -27.06 -3.52
C LYS A 145 -15.84 -28.02 -4.27
N ALA A 146 -17.15 -27.73 -4.28
CA ALA A 146 -18.14 -28.61 -4.92
C ALA A 146 -17.92 -28.71 -6.44
N LYS A 147 -17.40 -27.65 -7.08
CA LYS A 147 -17.06 -27.63 -8.51
C LYS A 147 -15.92 -26.65 -8.77
N ALA A 148 -14.78 -27.16 -9.19
CA ALA A 148 -13.59 -26.36 -9.49
C ALA A 148 -13.91 -25.29 -10.55
N GLY A 149 -13.56 -24.03 -10.30
CA GLY A 149 -13.77 -22.91 -11.21
C GLY A 149 -15.22 -22.43 -11.35
N ALA A 150 -16.18 -22.99 -10.59
CA ALA A 150 -17.57 -22.56 -10.65
C ALA A 150 -17.82 -21.21 -9.97
N VAL A 151 -16.96 -20.82 -9.03
CA VAL A 151 -17.05 -19.51 -8.37
C VAL A 151 -16.12 -18.53 -9.10
N SER A 152 -16.71 -17.47 -9.65
CA SER A 152 -15.98 -16.40 -10.31
C SER A 152 -15.62 -15.28 -9.34
N TYR A 153 -14.43 -14.70 -9.53
CA TYR A 153 -14.05 -13.51 -8.77
C TYR A 153 -13.52 -12.39 -9.66
N ALA A 154 -13.85 -11.15 -9.29
CA ALA A 154 -13.36 -9.98 -10.01
C ALA A 154 -12.00 -9.53 -9.43
N SER A 155 -11.07 -9.20 -10.34
CA SER A 155 -9.83 -8.48 -10.08
C SER A 155 -9.79 -7.17 -10.87
N VAL A 156 -8.74 -6.37 -10.66
CA VAL A 156 -8.45 -5.20 -11.50
C VAL A 156 -7.28 -5.46 -12.46
N GLY A 157 -7.18 -6.72 -12.88
CA GLY A 157 -6.19 -7.22 -13.84
C GLY A 157 -5.08 -8.04 -13.19
N PRO A 158 -4.28 -8.71 -14.02
CA PRO A 158 -3.19 -9.57 -13.59
C PRO A 158 -2.21 -8.85 -12.66
N ALA A 159 -1.61 -9.59 -11.72
CA ALA A 159 -0.67 -9.08 -10.72
C ALA A 159 -1.19 -7.90 -9.85
N SER A 160 -2.47 -7.51 -9.97
CA SER A 160 -3.07 -6.60 -8.99
C SER A 160 -3.18 -7.27 -7.62
N LEU A 161 -3.21 -6.48 -6.55
CA LEU A 161 -3.38 -7.05 -5.21
C LEU A 161 -4.73 -7.79 -5.06
N ALA A 162 -5.78 -7.40 -5.79
CA ALA A 162 -7.05 -8.12 -5.83
C ALA A 162 -6.90 -9.50 -6.50
N HIS A 163 -6.11 -9.60 -7.58
CA HIS A 163 -5.75 -10.88 -8.19
C HIS A 163 -4.94 -11.74 -7.21
N LEU A 164 -3.88 -11.19 -6.63
CA LEU A 164 -3.03 -11.90 -5.67
C LEU A 164 -3.81 -12.34 -4.42
N ALA A 165 -4.78 -11.55 -3.96
CA ALA A 165 -5.67 -11.95 -2.87
C ALA A 165 -6.58 -13.13 -3.26
N GLY A 166 -7.07 -13.17 -4.50
CA GLY A 166 -7.81 -14.31 -5.05
C GLY A 166 -6.98 -15.58 -5.13
N GLU A 167 -5.74 -15.47 -5.59
CA GLU A 167 -4.82 -16.61 -5.67
C GLU A 167 -4.36 -17.10 -4.28
N LEU A 168 -4.06 -16.17 -3.37
CA LEU A 168 -3.74 -16.52 -1.98
C LEU A 168 -4.93 -17.22 -1.31
N PHE A 169 -6.15 -16.73 -1.56
CA PHE A 169 -7.37 -17.36 -1.08
C PHE A 169 -7.52 -18.78 -1.66
N SER A 170 -7.36 -18.91 -2.97
CA SER A 170 -7.45 -20.20 -3.68
C SER A 170 -6.48 -21.23 -3.11
N GLN A 171 -5.23 -20.80 -2.87
CA GLN A 171 -4.18 -21.63 -2.30
C GLN A 171 -4.50 -22.06 -0.86
N MET A 172 -4.81 -21.08 0.01
CA MET A 172 -5.03 -21.35 1.44
C MET A 172 -6.32 -22.13 1.71
N ALA A 173 -7.36 -21.91 0.91
CA ALA A 173 -8.63 -22.62 1.03
C ALA A 173 -8.64 -23.97 0.29
N GLY A 174 -7.65 -24.25 -0.57
CA GLY A 174 -7.59 -25.44 -1.42
C GLY A 174 -8.75 -25.49 -2.41
N VAL A 175 -9.03 -24.35 -3.11
CA VAL A 175 -10.10 -24.21 -4.11
C VAL A 175 -9.55 -23.65 -5.42
N THR A 176 -10.30 -23.82 -6.50
CA THR A 176 -10.05 -23.18 -7.79
C THR A 176 -11.14 -22.17 -8.07
N LEU A 177 -10.75 -20.92 -8.27
CA LEU A 177 -11.64 -19.83 -8.67
C LEU A 177 -11.42 -19.44 -10.13
N THR A 178 -12.40 -18.81 -10.76
CA THR A 178 -12.26 -18.24 -12.11
C THR A 178 -12.11 -16.73 -12.01
N GLU A 179 -10.94 -16.20 -12.40
CA GLU A 179 -10.69 -14.76 -12.45
C GLU A 179 -11.43 -14.11 -13.61
N VAL A 180 -12.01 -12.94 -13.36
CA VAL A 180 -12.58 -12.04 -14.36
C VAL A 180 -11.98 -10.66 -14.16
N PRO A 181 -11.11 -10.20 -15.10
CA PRO A 181 -10.44 -8.91 -14.95
C PRO A 181 -11.36 -7.74 -15.32
N TYR A 182 -11.35 -6.70 -14.51
CA TYR A 182 -12.06 -5.44 -14.67
C TYR A 182 -11.11 -4.26 -14.79
N ARG A 183 -11.57 -3.18 -15.40
CA ARG A 183 -10.79 -1.93 -15.48
C ARG A 183 -10.82 -1.10 -14.17
N SER A 184 -11.82 -1.33 -13.33
CA SER A 184 -11.95 -0.63 -12.04
C SER A 184 -12.76 -1.44 -11.04
N SER A 185 -12.45 -1.26 -9.75
CA SER A 185 -13.20 -1.88 -8.65
C SER A 185 -14.65 -1.38 -8.59
N ALA A 186 -14.94 -0.14 -8.97
CA ALA A 186 -16.30 0.38 -9.00
C ALA A 186 -17.21 -0.35 -9.98
N GLN A 187 -16.70 -0.70 -11.18
CA GLN A 187 -17.46 -1.47 -12.16
C GLN A 187 -17.70 -2.90 -11.67
N SER A 188 -16.69 -3.56 -11.10
CA SER A 188 -16.83 -4.93 -10.60
C SER A 188 -17.83 -5.04 -9.44
N VAL A 189 -17.93 -4.01 -8.57
CA VAL A 189 -18.95 -3.97 -7.52
C VAL A 189 -20.37 -4.02 -8.09
N LEU A 190 -20.66 -3.27 -9.15
CA LEU A 190 -21.97 -3.28 -9.80
C LEU A 190 -22.29 -4.63 -10.43
N ASP A 191 -21.29 -5.28 -11.03
CA ASP A 191 -21.46 -6.61 -11.63
C ASP A 191 -21.58 -7.72 -10.56
N THR A 192 -20.92 -7.57 -9.41
CA THR A 192 -21.15 -8.44 -8.25
C THR A 192 -22.56 -8.24 -7.71
N GLN A 193 -23.02 -6.99 -7.57
CA GLN A 193 -24.39 -6.69 -7.11
C GLN A 193 -25.46 -7.27 -8.05
N SER A 194 -25.22 -7.25 -9.36
CA SER A 194 -26.17 -7.78 -10.35
C SER A 194 -26.13 -9.30 -10.56
N GLY A 195 -25.21 -9.99 -9.86
CA GLY A 195 -25.05 -11.45 -9.96
C GLY A 195 -24.23 -11.94 -11.16
N ARG A 196 -23.59 -11.05 -11.92
CA ARG A 196 -22.69 -11.43 -13.04
C ARG A 196 -21.37 -12.03 -12.54
N ILE A 197 -20.95 -11.63 -11.36
CA ILE A 197 -19.74 -12.11 -10.67
C ILE A 197 -20.15 -12.61 -9.30
N ASP A 198 -19.60 -13.75 -8.88
CA ASP A 198 -19.94 -14.35 -7.60
C ASP A 198 -19.33 -13.64 -6.40
N MET A 199 -18.07 -13.22 -6.52
CA MET A 199 -17.35 -12.55 -5.43
C MET A 199 -16.27 -11.59 -5.93
N GLN A 200 -15.77 -10.74 -5.05
CA GLN A 200 -14.55 -9.95 -5.28
C GLN A 200 -13.86 -9.57 -3.98
N PHE A 201 -12.56 -9.34 -4.09
CA PHE A 201 -11.79 -8.58 -3.11
C PHE A 201 -11.85 -7.10 -3.52
N GLY A 202 -12.81 -6.39 -2.98
CA GLY A 202 -13.07 -5.00 -3.35
C GLY A 202 -12.38 -4.00 -2.41
N THR A 203 -11.90 -2.89 -2.95
CA THR A 203 -11.37 -1.79 -2.13
C THR A 203 -12.47 -1.16 -1.29
N MET A 204 -12.16 -0.73 -0.07
CA MET A 204 -13.14 -0.26 0.92
C MET A 204 -14.05 0.85 0.39
N ALA A 205 -13.51 1.91 -0.18
CA ALA A 205 -14.28 3.09 -0.57
C ALA A 205 -15.42 2.81 -1.57
N PRO A 206 -15.21 2.11 -2.70
CA PRO A 206 -16.32 1.76 -3.62
C PRO A 206 -17.25 0.67 -3.08
N VAL A 207 -16.79 -0.21 -2.17
CA VAL A 207 -17.59 -1.33 -1.64
C VAL A 207 -18.50 -0.91 -0.50
N LEU A 208 -18.04 -0.05 0.38
CA LEU A 208 -18.69 0.28 1.65
C LEU A 208 -20.16 0.72 1.50
N PRO A 209 -20.53 1.62 0.58
CA PRO A 209 -21.95 2.02 0.40
C PRO A 209 -22.86 0.85 0.02
N HIS A 210 -22.36 -0.11 -0.76
CA HIS A 210 -23.12 -1.29 -1.19
C HIS A 210 -23.28 -2.33 -0.07
N VAL A 211 -22.27 -2.47 0.79
CA VAL A 211 -22.36 -3.31 2.00
C VAL A 211 -23.36 -2.74 2.98
N LEU A 212 -23.24 -1.44 3.31
CA LEU A 212 -24.12 -0.77 4.28
C LEU A 212 -25.59 -0.74 3.82
N SER A 213 -25.84 -0.71 2.51
CA SER A 213 -27.20 -0.78 1.94
C SER A 213 -27.71 -2.21 1.71
N GLY A 214 -26.93 -3.25 2.06
CA GLY A 214 -27.31 -4.66 1.87
C GLY A 214 -27.37 -5.13 0.42
N LYS A 215 -26.84 -4.37 -0.52
CA LYS A 215 -26.82 -4.70 -1.96
C LYS A 215 -25.79 -5.77 -2.34
N VAL A 216 -24.82 -6.00 -1.48
CA VAL A 216 -23.85 -7.10 -1.54
C VAL A 216 -23.62 -7.64 -0.13
N LYS A 217 -23.19 -8.90 0.01
CA LYS A 217 -22.82 -9.47 1.29
C LYS A 217 -21.33 -9.29 1.53
N ALA A 218 -20.92 -8.74 2.68
CA ALA A 218 -19.54 -8.77 3.14
C ALA A 218 -19.30 -10.02 3.98
N LEU A 219 -18.39 -10.89 3.57
CA LEU A 219 -18.07 -12.11 4.30
C LEU A 219 -16.85 -11.97 5.21
N ALA A 220 -15.86 -11.21 4.79
CA ALA A 220 -14.64 -10.96 5.58
C ALA A 220 -13.86 -9.75 5.07
N VAL A 221 -12.93 -9.26 5.89
CA VAL A 221 -11.89 -8.32 5.48
C VAL A 221 -10.53 -9.02 5.41
N THR A 222 -9.62 -8.48 4.60
CA THR A 222 -8.32 -9.11 4.31
C THR A 222 -7.20 -8.71 5.28
N SER A 223 -7.46 -7.80 6.20
CA SER A 223 -6.52 -7.42 7.26
C SER A 223 -6.53 -8.41 8.41
N LEU A 224 -5.46 -8.42 9.23
CA LEU A 224 -5.39 -9.22 10.46
C LEU A 224 -6.30 -8.69 11.58
N LYS A 225 -6.78 -7.45 11.48
CA LYS A 225 -7.75 -6.84 12.40
C LYS A 225 -8.98 -6.43 11.62
N ARG A 226 -10.15 -6.46 12.27
CA ARG A 226 -11.40 -5.98 11.66
C ARG A 226 -11.29 -4.50 11.30
N ALA A 227 -11.93 -4.11 10.20
CA ALA A 227 -11.98 -2.71 9.79
C ALA A 227 -12.95 -1.92 10.70
N ALA A 228 -12.52 -0.76 11.21
CA ALA A 228 -13.33 0.05 12.12
C ALA A 228 -14.67 0.51 11.49
N VAL A 229 -14.73 0.66 10.16
CA VAL A 229 -15.94 1.02 9.42
C VAL A 229 -16.89 -0.16 9.17
N LEU A 230 -16.45 -1.41 9.42
CA LEU A 230 -17.23 -2.66 9.31
C LEU A 230 -16.91 -3.57 10.51
N PRO A 231 -17.23 -3.17 11.76
CA PRO A 231 -16.80 -3.86 12.97
C PRO A 231 -17.39 -5.27 13.11
N ASP A 232 -18.54 -5.52 12.49
CA ASP A 232 -19.22 -6.82 12.53
C ASP A 232 -18.71 -7.80 11.48
N VAL A 233 -17.92 -7.34 10.49
CA VAL A 233 -17.34 -8.19 9.45
C VAL A 233 -16.03 -8.77 9.96
N PRO A 234 -15.92 -10.13 10.08
CA PRO A 234 -14.72 -10.77 10.58
C PRO A 234 -13.55 -10.65 9.59
N THR A 235 -12.35 -10.96 10.04
CA THR A 235 -11.20 -11.12 9.13
C THR A 235 -11.20 -12.52 8.51
N LEU A 236 -10.48 -12.70 7.38
CA LEU A 236 -10.25 -14.04 6.81
C LEU A 236 -9.45 -14.92 7.78
N ASP A 237 -8.52 -14.32 8.53
CA ASP A 237 -7.77 -15.01 9.60
C ASP A 237 -8.69 -15.52 10.72
N GLU A 238 -9.58 -14.66 11.25
CA GLU A 238 -10.59 -15.06 12.25
C GLU A 238 -11.51 -16.16 11.72
N SER A 239 -11.82 -16.12 10.42
CA SER A 239 -12.75 -17.03 9.75
C SER A 239 -12.10 -18.35 9.33
N GLY A 240 -10.85 -18.64 9.71
CA GLY A 240 -10.19 -19.94 9.54
C GLY A 240 -9.06 -20.00 8.52
N LEU A 241 -8.81 -18.95 7.73
CA LEU A 241 -7.63 -18.84 6.87
C LEU A 241 -6.48 -18.18 7.64
N LYS A 242 -5.88 -18.90 8.56
CA LYS A 242 -4.85 -18.38 9.48
C LYS A 242 -3.65 -17.79 8.75
N GLY A 243 -3.30 -16.53 9.10
CA GLY A 243 -2.23 -15.77 8.47
C GLY A 243 -2.62 -15.14 7.14
N PHE A 244 -3.88 -15.21 6.71
CA PHE A 244 -4.32 -14.49 5.52
C PHE A 244 -4.22 -12.98 5.75
N GLU A 245 -3.43 -12.32 4.92
CA GLU A 245 -3.28 -10.86 4.95
C GLU A 245 -2.99 -10.36 3.53
N ALA A 246 -3.83 -9.46 3.01
CA ALA A 246 -3.69 -8.83 1.71
C ALA A 246 -4.29 -7.42 1.76
N SER A 247 -3.65 -6.52 2.51
CA SER A 247 -4.11 -5.14 2.67
C SER A 247 -3.37 -4.19 1.74
N LEU A 248 -4.07 -3.19 1.23
CA LEU A 248 -3.42 -2.02 0.64
C LEU A 248 -2.67 -1.27 1.73
N TRP A 249 -1.45 -0.90 1.46
CA TRP A 249 -0.71 0.01 2.32
C TRP A 249 0.00 1.08 1.50
N LEU A 250 0.28 2.18 2.14
CA LEU A 250 1.12 3.23 1.58
C LEU A 250 2.09 3.79 2.63
N ALA A 251 3.25 4.18 2.16
CA ALA A 251 4.32 4.70 2.98
C ALA A 251 4.99 5.91 2.32
N VAL A 252 5.57 6.77 3.14
CA VAL A 252 6.50 7.81 2.68
C VAL A 252 7.90 7.20 2.59
N VAL A 253 8.56 7.45 1.46
CA VAL A 253 9.95 7.09 1.21
C VAL A 253 10.69 8.30 0.63
N ALA A 254 12.01 8.26 0.66
CA ALA A 254 12.88 9.26 0.02
C ALA A 254 13.89 8.57 -0.89
N PRO A 255 14.62 9.28 -1.78
CA PRO A 255 15.76 8.73 -2.51
C PRO A 255 16.76 8.10 -1.54
N GLY A 256 17.35 6.96 -1.93
CA GLY A 256 18.13 6.09 -1.01
C GLY A 256 19.32 6.74 -0.31
N LYS A 257 19.87 7.83 -0.87
CA LYS A 257 21.00 8.58 -0.29
C LYS A 257 20.58 9.83 0.48
N THR A 258 19.30 10.01 0.77
CA THR A 258 18.81 11.15 1.57
C THR A 258 19.44 11.11 2.96
N PRO A 259 19.96 12.25 3.49
CA PRO A 259 20.62 12.28 4.77
C PRO A 259 19.74 11.73 5.91
N PRO A 260 20.29 10.88 6.81
CA PRO A 260 19.51 10.27 7.89
C PRO A 260 18.74 11.27 8.76
N ALA A 261 19.36 12.42 9.10
CA ALA A 261 18.71 13.46 9.88
C ALA A 261 17.43 14.02 9.25
N ILE A 262 17.38 14.10 7.91
CA ILE A 262 16.19 14.52 7.16
C ILE A 262 15.11 13.42 7.21
N VAL A 263 15.52 12.16 7.04
CA VAL A 263 14.62 11.00 7.11
C VAL A 263 13.98 10.91 8.51
N GLU A 264 14.78 11.04 9.55
CA GLU A 264 14.33 11.01 10.95
C GLU A 264 13.38 12.17 11.27
N ARG A 265 13.69 13.38 10.80
CA ARG A 265 12.79 14.53 10.96
C ARG A 265 11.47 14.29 10.24
N MET A 266 11.49 13.84 8.98
CA MET A 266 10.26 13.55 8.23
C MET A 266 9.46 12.42 8.91
N ASN A 267 10.11 11.36 9.39
CA ASN A 267 9.44 10.29 10.14
C ASN A 267 8.72 10.85 11.37
N ARG A 268 9.40 11.66 12.18
CA ARG A 268 8.82 12.27 13.38
C ARG A 268 7.60 13.12 13.03
N GLU A 269 7.68 13.97 12.00
CA GLU A 269 6.57 14.84 11.60
C GLU A 269 5.39 14.06 11.01
N VAL A 270 5.65 13.03 10.18
CA VAL A 270 4.59 12.15 9.66
C VAL A 270 3.89 11.40 10.80
N ARG A 271 4.63 10.82 11.75
CA ARG A 271 4.06 10.14 12.90
C ARG A 271 3.22 11.07 13.78
N ALA A 272 3.67 12.30 13.99
CA ALA A 272 2.92 13.29 14.76
C ALA A 272 1.61 13.70 14.04
N VAL A 273 1.62 13.82 12.71
CA VAL A 273 0.40 14.09 11.91
C VAL A 273 -0.57 12.91 11.99
N LEU A 274 -0.07 11.68 11.93
CA LEU A 274 -0.91 10.48 12.01
C LEU A 274 -1.44 10.18 13.42
N ALA A 275 -0.95 10.89 14.44
CA ALA A 275 -1.51 10.86 15.79
C ALA A 275 -2.57 11.98 16.02
N ASP A 276 -2.74 12.92 15.08
CA ASP A 276 -3.76 13.98 15.16
C ASP A 276 -5.17 13.39 14.99
N PRO A 277 -6.10 13.56 15.95
CA PRO A 277 -7.44 12.97 15.88
C PRO A 277 -8.25 13.37 14.64
N GLU A 278 -8.09 14.60 14.13
CA GLU A 278 -8.76 15.06 12.90
C GLU A 278 -8.26 14.29 11.68
N VAL A 279 -6.95 14.01 11.63
CA VAL A 279 -6.32 13.24 10.54
C VAL A 279 -6.76 11.77 10.61
N VAL A 280 -6.70 11.18 11.81
CA VAL A 280 -7.15 9.79 12.03
C VAL A 280 -8.60 9.62 11.59
N GLU A 281 -9.50 10.53 12.00
CA GLU A 281 -10.91 10.45 11.62
C GLU A 281 -11.13 10.70 10.11
N ALA A 282 -10.37 11.61 9.50
CA ALA A 282 -10.43 11.84 8.06
C ALA A 282 -9.96 10.62 7.25
N LEU A 283 -8.93 9.92 7.70
CA LEU A 283 -8.45 8.67 7.11
C LEU A 283 -9.48 7.56 7.30
N ARG A 284 -10.00 7.40 8.53
CA ARG A 284 -11.01 6.38 8.86
C ARG A 284 -12.26 6.49 7.99
N LYS A 285 -12.74 7.70 7.71
CA LYS A 285 -13.86 7.94 6.78
C LYS A 285 -13.61 7.42 5.36
N GLN A 286 -12.34 7.26 4.98
CA GLN A 286 -11.93 6.67 3.70
C GLN A 286 -11.65 5.15 3.81
N GLY A 287 -11.91 4.55 4.98
CA GLY A 287 -11.58 3.15 5.26
C GLY A 287 -10.08 2.89 5.41
N ILE A 288 -9.32 3.92 5.81
CA ILE A 288 -7.87 3.87 5.99
C ILE A 288 -7.55 3.91 7.47
N GLU A 289 -6.84 2.92 7.97
CA GLU A 289 -6.29 2.92 9.31
C GLU A 289 -4.91 3.55 9.32
N ALA A 290 -4.70 4.56 10.16
CA ALA A 290 -3.39 5.18 10.34
C ALA A 290 -2.45 4.20 11.05
N THR A 291 -1.33 3.86 10.42
CA THR A 291 -0.37 2.84 10.91
C THR A 291 1.06 3.35 10.83
N PRO A 292 1.41 4.43 11.58
CA PRO A 292 2.76 4.98 11.52
C PRO A 292 3.81 3.99 12.05
N THR A 293 4.95 3.94 11.37
CA THR A 293 6.09 3.08 11.73
C THR A 293 7.39 3.85 11.85
N THR A 294 8.39 3.20 12.42
CA THR A 294 9.79 3.59 12.26
C THR A 294 10.30 3.21 10.86
N PRO A 295 11.41 3.79 10.39
CA PRO A 295 12.04 3.38 9.14
C PRO A 295 12.44 1.90 9.09
N ALA A 296 12.85 1.34 10.23
CA ALA A 296 13.25 -0.06 10.34
C ALA A 296 12.05 -1.01 10.20
N GLU A 297 10.94 -0.73 10.89
CA GLU A 297 9.69 -1.49 10.77
C GLU A 297 9.13 -1.45 9.34
N LEU A 298 9.18 -0.29 8.67
CA LEU A 298 8.76 -0.19 7.27
C LEU A 298 9.65 -1.05 6.35
N ARG A 299 10.96 -1.03 6.55
CA ARG A 299 11.89 -1.88 5.78
C ARG A 299 11.58 -3.36 5.97
N GLU A 300 11.38 -3.78 7.21
CA GLU A 300 11.02 -5.16 7.56
C GLU A 300 9.71 -5.57 6.88
N ARG A 301 8.67 -4.73 6.96
CA ARG A 301 7.38 -4.97 6.30
C ARG A 301 7.55 -5.18 4.78
N ILE A 302 8.29 -4.31 4.10
CA ILE A 302 8.53 -4.43 2.66
C ILE A 302 9.27 -5.73 2.34
N THR A 303 10.28 -6.07 3.14
CA THR A 303 11.06 -7.31 2.95
C THR A 303 10.18 -8.56 3.07
N GLN A 304 9.34 -8.61 4.10
CA GLN A 304 8.42 -9.74 4.33
C GLN A 304 7.36 -9.83 3.21
N ASP A 305 6.81 -8.70 2.78
CA ASP A 305 5.82 -8.66 1.70
C ASP A 305 6.41 -9.12 0.36
N ILE A 306 7.63 -8.70 0.01
CA ILE A 306 8.33 -9.18 -1.20
C ILE A 306 8.48 -10.70 -1.14
N ALA A 307 8.93 -11.25 0.01
CA ALA A 307 9.11 -12.69 0.18
C ALA A 307 7.78 -13.45 0.05
N LYS A 308 6.70 -12.93 0.66
CA LYS A 308 5.35 -13.49 0.57
C LYS A 308 4.86 -13.58 -0.88
N TRP A 309 4.89 -12.47 -1.60
CA TRP A 309 4.39 -12.43 -2.98
C TRP A 309 5.26 -13.22 -3.94
N LYS A 310 6.59 -13.23 -3.73
CA LYS A 310 7.51 -14.05 -4.52
C LYS A 310 7.22 -15.55 -4.34
N LYS A 311 6.97 -15.99 -3.10
CA LYS A 311 6.59 -17.39 -2.81
C LYS A 311 5.27 -17.75 -3.51
N LEU A 312 4.24 -16.90 -3.36
CA LEU A 312 2.95 -17.11 -4.02
C LEU A 312 3.11 -17.21 -5.54
N ALA A 313 3.88 -16.31 -6.15
CA ALA A 313 4.14 -16.31 -7.58
C ALA A 313 4.83 -17.60 -8.06
N GLN A 314 5.80 -18.11 -7.30
CA GLN A 314 6.48 -19.38 -7.61
C GLN A 314 5.54 -20.58 -7.54
N GLU A 315 4.59 -20.57 -6.60
CA GLU A 315 3.64 -21.68 -6.38
C GLU A 315 2.47 -21.65 -7.36
N THR A 316 2.06 -20.47 -7.83
CA THR A 316 0.91 -20.28 -8.74
C THR A 316 1.28 -20.05 -10.20
N GLY A 317 2.55 -19.72 -10.48
CA GLY A 317 3.02 -19.38 -11.83
C GLY A 317 2.65 -17.97 -12.29
N ILE A 318 2.18 -17.09 -11.39
CA ILE A 318 1.88 -15.69 -11.71
C ILE A 318 3.16 -14.93 -12.00
N SER A 319 3.20 -14.17 -13.11
CA SER A 319 4.26 -13.23 -13.43
C SER A 319 3.69 -12.01 -14.14
N MET A 320 4.41 -10.88 -14.10
CA MET A 320 4.03 -9.68 -14.88
C MET A 320 4.34 -9.82 -16.36
N ASP A 321 5.18 -10.76 -16.78
CA ASP A 321 5.49 -11.01 -18.19
C ASP A 321 4.32 -11.67 -18.96
N THR A 322 3.32 -12.24 -18.27
CA THR A 322 2.13 -12.85 -18.91
C THR A 322 1.12 -11.80 -19.42
N GLU A 323 1.26 -10.53 -19.06
CA GLU A 323 0.41 -9.46 -19.61
C GLU A 323 0.63 -9.22 -21.12
N ALA A 324 1.78 -9.62 -21.67
CA ALA A 324 2.11 -9.40 -23.08
C ALA A 324 1.53 -10.44 -24.04
N THR A 325 1.03 -11.57 -23.56
CA THR A 325 0.66 -12.71 -24.43
C THR A 325 -0.79 -13.11 -24.43
N GLY A 326 -1.68 -12.54 -23.61
CA GLY A 326 -3.13 -12.80 -23.63
C GLY A 326 -3.53 -14.29 -23.50
N SER A 327 -2.63 -15.14 -23.04
CA SER A 327 -2.86 -16.58 -22.94
C SER A 327 -2.53 -17.09 -21.53
N ILE A 328 -3.58 -17.40 -20.79
CA ILE A 328 -3.48 -18.21 -19.58
C ILE A 328 -3.04 -19.62 -20.02
N PRO A 329 -1.90 -20.17 -19.55
CA PRO A 329 -1.60 -21.55 -19.83
C PRO A 329 -2.64 -22.44 -19.14
N ALA A 330 -3.39 -23.22 -19.92
CA ALA A 330 -4.26 -24.26 -19.39
C ALA A 330 -3.38 -25.22 -18.57
N LYS A 331 -3.64 -25.33 -17.27
CA LYS A 331 -3.02 -26.34 -16.42
C LYS A 331 -3.35 -27.73 -17.01
N LYS A 332 -2.29 -28.51 -17.33
CA LYS A 332 -2.40 -29.93 -17.67
C LYS A 332 -2.78 -30.74 -16.46
#